data_76a24dd538613802eda5b0fcc77bfc10
#
_entry.id   76a24dd538613802eda5b0fcc77bfc10
#
_cell.length_a   1.000
_cell.length_b   1.000
_cell.length_c   1.000
_cell.angle_alpha   90.00
_cell.angle_beta   90.00
_cell.angle_gamma   90.00
#
_symmetry.space_group_name_H-M   'P 1'
#
loop_
_entity.id
_entity.type
_entity.pdbx_description
1 polymer ?
#
loop_
_entity_poly.entity_id
_entity_poly.type
_entity_poly.pdbx_seq_one_letter_code
_entity_poly.pdbx_strand_id
1 'polypeptide(L)'
;VKSHILDPRQRRLFWEQVFQGSIAEFIFAGQHEKAEHALDEQLIAHNTTTTDGEIYLVGAGPGDPDLLTLRALRLIQQADIVVYDRLVSEDILNLIRRDAQKIYVGKKRDQHTLPQESINQLLTRLALEGNRVVRLKGGDPFIFGRGGEEIETLMENNINFQVVPGITAASGCASYAGIPLTHREYAQSCTFVTGHYKDNQINLNWEGLVAPNQTLVIYMGLLGLNHICASLIEHGCSKDLPAALIQQGTTKHQKVITGTLESLPHHIHEQSVKAPTLIIVGNVVRLHDKLTWFNPNA
;
A
#
# COMPACT_ATOMS: atom_id res chain seq x y z
N VAL A 1 -34.57 -13.22 11.49
CA VAL A 1 -33.10 -13.06 11.65
C VAL A 1 -32.80 -12.28 12.93
N LYS A 2 -33.29 -11.04 13.14
CA LYS A 2 -32.96 -10.21 14.32
C LYS A 2 -33.27 -10.88 15.67
N SER A 3 -34.30 -11.71 15.73
CA SER A 3 -34.69 -12.47 16.92
C SER A 3 -33.84 -13.73 17.14
N HIS A 4 -33.20 -14.25 16.10
CA HIS A 4 -32.38 -15.48 16.14
C HIS A 4 -30.88 -15.16 16.29
N ILE A 5 -30.40 -14.08 15.67
CA ILE A 5 -29.00 -13.65 15.72
C ILE A 5 -28.96 -12.31 16.46
N LEU A 6 -28.64 -12.33 17.75
CA LEU A 6 -28.66 -11.14 18.61
C LEU A 6 -27.45 -10.24 18.35
N ASP A 7 -26.29 -10.82 18.04
CA ASP A 7 -25.08 -10.08 17.73
C ASP A 7 -25.20 -9.35 16.39
N PRO A 8 -25.02 -8.01 16.34
CA PRO A 8 -25.09 -7.23 15.11
C PRO A 8 -24.07 -7.65 14.06
N ARG A 9 -22.87 -8.06 14.49
CA ARG A 9 -21.80 -8.51 13.60
C ARG A 9 -22.16 -9.84 12.94
N GLN A 10 -22.63 -10.83 13.71
CA GLN A 10 -23.06 -12.11 13.20
C GLN A 10 -24.25 -11.96 12.24
N ARG A 11 -25.20 -11.07 12.54
CA ARG A 11 -26.30 -10.75 11.61
C ARG A 11 -25.81 -10.19 10.29
N ARG A 12 -24.79 -9.32 10.32
CA ARG A 12 -24.21 -8.80 9.09
C ARG A 12 -23.56 -9.90 8.25
N LEU A 13 -22.70 -10.73 8.87
CA LEU A 13 -22.05 -11.86 8.18
C LEU A 13 -23.08 -12.80 7.56
N PHE A 14 -24.18 -13.06 8.29
CA PHE A 14 -25.30 -13.84 7.78
C PHE A 14 -25.91 -13.19 6.52
N TRP A 15 -26.22 -11.90 6.55
CA TRP A 15 -26.78 -11.20 5.39
C TRP A 15 -25.80 -11.08 4.23
N GLU A 16 -24.50 -10.89 4.48
CA GLU A 16 -23.48 -10.95 3.45
C GLU A 16 -23.49 -12.29 2.71
N GLN A 17 -23.60 -13.41 3.43
CA GLN A 17 -23.72 -14.74 2.84
C GLN A 17 -25.02 -14.92 2.05
N VAL A 18 -26.14 -14.44 2.57
CA VAL A 18 -27.44 -14.47 1.88
C VAL A 18 -27.40 -13.70 0.56
N PHE A 19 -26.85 -12.47 0.57
CA PHE A 19 -26.80 -11.62 -0.63
C PHE A 19 -25.76 -12.02 -1.66
N GLN A 20 -24.75 -12.76 -1.27
CA GLN A 20 -23.68 -13.21 -2.17
C GLN A 20 -23.78 -14.73 -2.52
N GLY A 21 -24.74 -15.43 -1.94
CA GLY A 21 -24.91 -16.87 -2.07
C GLY A 21 -26.08 -17.28 -2.94
N SER A 22 -26.38 -18.58 -2.90
CA SER A 22 -27.44 -19.22 -3.67
C SER A 22 -28.85 -18.66 -3.40
N ILE A 23 -29.08 -18.12 -2.20
CA ILE A 23 -30.39 -17.53 -1.84
C ILE A 23 -30.71 -16.34 -2.73
N ALA A 24 -29.73 -15.44 -2.95
CA ALA A 24 -29.90 -14.31 -3.86
C ALA A 24 -30.17 -14.78 -5.30
N GLU A 25 -29.46 -15.80 -5.76
CA GLU A 25 -29.67 -16.40 -7.09
C GLU A 25 -31.08 -16.97 -7.24
N PHE A 26 -31.62 -17.66 -6.21
CA PHE A 26 -33.00 -18.15 -6.23
C PHE A 26 -34.03 -17.00 -6.33
N ILE A 27 -33.79 -15.88 -5.64
CA ILE A 27 -34.66 -14.71 -5.71
C ILE A 27 -34.63 -14.11 -7.13
N PHE A 28 -33.44 -13.91 -7.71
CA PHE A 28 -33.27 -13.37 -9.06
C PHE A 28 -33.90 -14.31 -10.14
N ALA A 29 -33.88 -15.62 -9.88
CA ALA A 29 -34.53 -16.61 -10.74
C ALA A 29 -36.04 -16.74 -10.52
N GLY A 30 -36.65 -15.95 -9.62
CA GLY A 30 -38.08 -16.04 -9.28
C GLY A 30 -38.49 -17.27 -8.47
N GLN A 31 -37.52 -17.99 -7.89
CA GLN A 31 -37.74 -19.24 -7.13
C GLN A 31 -37.92 -18.94 -5.63
N HIS A 32 -38.95 -18.19 -5.26
CA HIS A 32 -39.12 -17.65 -3.91
C HIS A 32 -39.24 -18.74 -2.83
N GLU A 33 -39.96 -19.85 -3.10
CA GLU A 33 -40.08 -20.96 -2.14
C GLU A 33 -38.74 -21.61 -1.81
N LYS A 34 -37.84 -21.77 -2.82
CA LYS A 34 -36.51 -22.30 -2.61
C LYS A 34 -35.62 -21.32 -1.84
N ALA A 35 -35.76 -20.01 -2.11
CA ALA A 35 -35.03 -18.99 -1.38
C ALA A 35 -35.43 -18.96 0.10
N GLU A 36 -36.71 -19.06 0.41
CA GLU A 36 -37.24 -19.11 1.78
C GLU A 36 -36.73 -20.33 2.53
N HIS A 37 -36.84 -21.52 1.94
CA HIS A 37 -36.35 -22.78 2.53
C HIS A 37 -34.83 -22.71 2.80
N ALA A 38 -34.05 -22.26 1.84
CA ALA A 38 -32.59 -22.10 1.99
C ALA A 38 -32.21 -21.06 3.06
N LEU A 39 -33.02 -19.99 3.20
CA LEU A 39 -32.81 -18.99 4.24
C LEU A 39 -33.06 -19.55 5.65
N ASP A 40 -34.13 -20.37 5.80
CA ASP A 40 -34.46 -21.01 7.08
C ASP A 40 -33.41 -22.05 7.47
N GLU A 41 -32.95 -22.88 6.51
CA GLU A 41 -31.85 -23.82 6.74
C GLU A 41 -30.56 -23.10 7.18
N GLN A 42 -30.21 -21.99 6.51
CA GLN A 42 -29.03 -21.23 6.85
C GLN A 42 -29.14 -20.54 8.22
N LEU A 43 -30.35 -20.09 8.62
CA LEU A 43 -30.59 -19.54 9.95
C LEU A 43 -30.41 -20.58 11.05
N ILE A 44 -30.86 -21.83 10.83
CA ILE A 44 -30.69 -22.92 11.77
C ILE A 44 -29.21 -23.31 11.90
N ALA A 45 -28.51 -23.43 10.77
CA ALA A 45 -27.10 -23.77 10.72
C ALA A 45 -26.18 -22.70 11.35
N HIS A 46 -26.57 -21.42 11.31
CA HIS A 46 -25.77 -20.31 11.80
C HIS A 46 -25.51 -20.36 13.33
N ASN A 47 -26.36 -21.01 14.10
CA ASN A 47 -26.22 -21.11 15.56
C ASN A 47 -25.00 -21.96 16.02
N THR A 48 -24.25 -22.56 15.11
CA THR A 48 -23.17 -23.50 15.42
C THR A 48 -21.77 -23.07 14.99
N THR A 49 -21.60 -21.96 14.29
CA THR A 49 -20.29 -21.56 13.75
C THR A 49 -19.67 -20.37 14.50
N THR A 50 -18.65 -20.65 15.29
CA THR A 50 -17.64 -19.65 15.67
C THR A 50 -16.82 -19.33 14.41
N THR A 51 -16.85 -18.11 13.93
CA THR A 51 -15.96 -17.68 12.83
C THR A 51 -14.58 -17.43 13.41
N ASP A 52 -13.60 -18.23 12.99
CA ASP A 52 -12.19 -17.90 13.22
C ASP A 52 -11.91 -16.53 12.58
N GLY A 53 -11.19 -15.67 13.29
CA GLY A 53 -10.79 -14.38 12.73
C GLY A 53 -9.73 -14.57 11.67
N GLU A 54 -9.63 -13.59 10.78
CA GLU A 54 -8.67 -13.61 9.67
C GLU A 54 -8.05 -12.24 9.45
N ILE A 55 -6.83 -12.24 8.92
CA ILE A 55 -6.07 -11.03 8.60
C ILE A 55 -5.92 -10.90 7.09
N TYR A 56 -6.23 -9.74 6.56
CA TYR A 56 -5.92 -9.35 5.19
C TYR A 56 -4.83 -8.29 5.19
N LEU A 57 -3.65 -8.63 4.69
CA LEU A 57 -2.56 -7.68 4.46
C LEU A 57 -2.75 -7.05 3.08
N VAL A 58 -3.18 -5.80 3.03
CA VAL A 58 -3.71 -5.17 1.82
C VAL A 58 -2.86 -3.96 1.43
N GLY A 59 -2.41 -3.92 0.18
CA GLY A 59 -1.77 -2.76 -0.43
C GLY A 59 -2.81 -1.70 -0.79
N ALA A 60 -2.58 -0.49 -0.27
CA ALA A 60 -3.43 0.68 -0.51
C ALA A 60 -3.03 1.46 -1.78
N GLY A 61 -1.98 1.05 -2.49
CA GLY A 61 -1.46 1.85 -3.59
C GLY A 61 -0.73 3.12 -3.13
N PRO A 62 -0.29 3.96 -4.08
CA PRO A 62 0.57 5.11 -3.81
C PRO A 62 -0.16 6.37 -3.35
N GLY A 63 -1.48 6.40 -3.37
CA GLY A 63 -2.27 7.55 -2.89
C GLY A 63 -3.62 7.74 -3.56
N ASP A 64 -3.71 7.59 -4.88
CA ASP A 64 -4.95 7.66 -5.63
C ASP A 64 -5.84 6.44 -5.32
N PRO A 65 -7.10 6.65 -4.85
CA PRO A 65 -8.01 5.56 -4.55
C PRO A 65 -8.39 4.69 -5.76
N ASP A 66 -8.37 5.24 -6.97
CA ASP A 66 -8.66 4.50 -8.20
C ASP A 66 -7.56 3.47 -8.56
N LEU A 67 -6.41 3.55 -7.88
CA LEU A 67 -5.34 2.57 -7.99
C LEU A 67 -5.46 1.40 -7.00
N LEU A 68 -6.54 1.34 -6.22
CA LEU A 68 -6.85 0.15 -5.42
C LEU A 68 -7.20 -1.02 -6.34
N THR A 69 -6.74 -2.21 -5.97
CA THR A 69 -7.27 -3.40 -6.62
C THR A 69 -8.73 -3.62 -6.22
N LEU A 70 -9.54 -4.18 -7.11
CA LEU A 70 -10.93 -4.52 -6.81
C LEU A 70 -11.06 -5.42 -5.57
N ARG A 71 -10.07 -6.30 -5.34
CA ARG A 71 -10.02 -7.15 -4.16
C ARG A 71 -9.76 -6.33 -2.89
N ALA A 72 -8.82 -5.40 -2.93
CA ALA A 72 -8.54 -4.49 -1.83
C ALA A 72 -9.79 -3.69 -1.42
N LEU A 73 -10.46 -3.07 -2.39
CA LEU A 73 -11.69 -2.31 -2.15
C LEU A 73 -12.77 -3.17 -1.48
N ARG A 74 -13.00 -4.38 -2.00
CA ARG A 74 -14.00 -5.31 -1.43
C ARG A 74 -13.69 -5.67 0.02
N LEU A 75 -12.43 -5.99 0.33
CA LEU A 75 -12.01 -6.36 1.68
C LEU A 75 -12.09 -5.19 2.66
N ILE A 76 -11.73 -3.98 2.24
CA ILE A 76 -11.87 -2.76 3.04
C ILE A 76 -13.34 -2.52 3.41
N GLN A 77 -14.26 -2.77 2.48
CA GLN A 77 -15.70 -2.62 2.71
C GLN A 77 -16.31 -3.75 3.55
N GLN A 78 -15.64 -4.88 3.69
CA GLN A 78 -16.09 -6.03 4.48
C GLN A 78 -15.41 -6.12 5.86
N ALA A 79 -14.37 -5.35 6.11
CA ALA A 79 -13.58 -5.41 7.34
C ALA A 79 -14.42 -5.05 8.58
N ASP A 80 -14.17 -5.74 9.70
CA ASP A 80 -14.62 -5.31 11.03
C ASP A 80 -13.71 -4.23 11.58
N ILE A 81 -12.40 -4.42 11.36
CA ILE A 81 -11.35 -3.53 11.85
C ILE A 81 -10.37 -3.27 10.71
N VAL A 82 -10.00 -2.00 10.55
CA VAL A 82 -8.93 -1.58 9.63
C VAL A 82 -7.79 -0.97 10.43
N VAL A 83 -6.62 -1.63 10.37
CA VAL A 83 -5.37 -1.17 10.98
C VAL A 83 -4.52 -0.52 9.91
N TYR A 84 -4.16 0.76 10.05
CA TYR A 84 -3.50 1.54 9.00
C TYR A 84 -2.41 2.46 9.54
N ASP A 85 -1.51 2.88 8.66
CA ASP A 85 -0.42 3.81 8.95
C ASP A 85 -0.52 5.13 8.15
N ARG A 86 0.46 6.01 8.35
CA ARG A 86 0.50 7.36 7.77
C ARG A 86 0.52 7.42 6.23
N LEU A 87 0.92 6.35 5.56
CA LEU A 87 1.06 6.35 4.10
C LEU A 87 -0.26 6.09 3.37
N VAL A 88 -1.29 5.66 4.09
CA VAL A 88 -2.63 5.48 3.53
C VAL A 88 -3.29 6.86 3.42
N SER A 89 -3.77 7.23 2.22
CA SER A 89 -4.44 8.51 1.98
C SER A 89 -5.80 8.58 2.66
N GLU A 90 -6.25 9.80 2.96
CA GLU A 90 -7.54 10.04 3.57
C GLU A 90 -8.69 9.62 2.65
N ASP A 91 -8.52 9.80 1.33
CA ASP A 91 -9.49 9.38 0.32
C ASP A 91 -9.72 7.86 0.36
N ILE A 92 -8.65 7.07 0.56
CA ILE A 92 -8.78 5.62 0.76
C ILE A 92 -9.43 5.27 2.09
N LEU A 93 -9.11 5.99 3.17
CA LEU A 93 -9.74 5.78 4.48
C LEU A 93 -11.25 6.08 4.47
N ASN A 94 -11.71 6.94 3.55
CA ASN A 94 -13.12 7.24 3.35
C ASN A 94 -13.90 6.13 2.63
N LEU A 95 -13.20 5.20 1.96
CA LEU A 95 -13.81 4.00 1.37
C LEU A 95 -14.08 2.90 2.39
N ILE A 96 -13.51 3.01 3.59
CA ILE A 96 -13.76 2.07 4.69
C ILE A 96 -15.22 2.19 5.11
N ARG A 97 -15.85 1.06 5.35
CA ARG A 97 -17.21 0.98 5.87
C ARG A 97 -17.37 1.85 7.14
N ARG A 98 -18.47 2.59 7.26
CA ARG A 98 -18.67 3.58 8.32
C ARG A 98 -18.66 3.00 9.74
N ASP A 99 -19.12 1.78 9.91
CA ASP A 99 -19.21 1.07 11.19
C ASP A 99 -17.96 0.21 11.49
N ALA A 100 -16.98 0.13 10.58
CA ALA A 100 -15.71 -0.51 10.85
C ALA A 100 -14.84 0.33 11.82
N GLN A 101 -14.20 -0.35 12.76
CA GLN A 101 -13.23 0.29 13.64
C GLN A 101 -11.96 0.63 12.87
N LYS A 102 -11.48 1.87 13.01
CA LYS A 102 -10.22 2.33 12.40
C LYS A 102 -9.15 2.47 13.47
N ILE A 103 -8.03 1.77 13.35
CA ILE A 103 -6.90 1.80 14.29
C ILE A 103 -5.67 2.34 13.58
N TYR A 104 -5.20 3.51 13.98
CA TYR A 104 -3.97 4.10 13.47
C TYR A 104 -2.76 3.56 14.23
N VAL A 105 -1.76 3.04 13.49
CA VAL A 105 -0.52 2.48 14.06
C VAL A 105 0.75 3.19 13.55
N GLY A 106 0.60 4.30 12.83
CA GLY A 106 1.72 5.11 12.35
C GLY A 106 2.37 5.96 13.45
N LYS A 107 3.55 6.54 13.13
CA LYS A 107 4.26 7.46 14.04
C LYS A 107 3.46 8.75 14.22
N LYS A 108 3.08 9.09 15.45
CA LYS A 108 2.68 10.44 15.84
C LYS A 108 3.92 11.22 16.28
N ARG A 109 4.02 12.51 15.91
CA ARG A 109 5.19 13.37 16.18
C ARG A 109 5.60 13.45 17.67
N ASP A 110 4.66 13.23 18.59
CA ASP A 110 4.83 13.48 20.03
C ASP A 110 4.54 12.25 20.92
N GLN A 111 4.38 11.05 20.36
CA GLN A 111 4.17 9.83 21.14
C GLN A 111 5.09 8.72 20.63
N HIS A 112 5.61 7.92 21.57
CA HIS A 112 6.42 6.75 21.26
C HIS A 112 5.72 5.88 20.21
N THR A 113 6.40 5.63 19.09
CA THR A 113 5.93 4.74 18.04
C THR A 113 5.68 3.36 18.64
N LEU A 114 4.54 2.75 18.30
CA LEU A 114 4.37 1.33 18.57
C LEU A 114 5.51 0.58 17.84
N PRO A 115 6.34 -0.20 18.56
CA PRO A 115 7.31 -1.07 17.90
C PRO A 115 6.60 -1.98 16.90
N GLN A 116 7.31 -2.45 15.88
CA GLN A 116 6.71 -3.39 14.90
C GLN A 116 6.15 -4.64 15.59
N GLU A 117 6.84 -5.13 16.59
CA GLU A 117 6.39 -6.23 17.44
C GLU A 117 5.01 -5.95 18.08
N SER A 118 4.77 -4.72 18.54
CA SER A 118 3.48 -4.33 19.10
C SER A 118 2.36 -4.28 18.03
N ILE A 119 2.68 -3.99 16.77
CA ILE A 119 1.72 -4.05 15.67
C ILE A 119 1.36 -5.50 15.38
N ASN A 120 2.36 -6.39 15.31
CA ASN A 120 2.16 -7.81 15.07
C ASN A 120 1.29 -8.44 16.17
N GLN A 121 1.58 -8.14 17.45
CA GLN A 121 0.78 -8.60 18.59
C GLN A 121 -0.65 -8.04 18.55
N LEU A 122 -0.83 -6.78 18.16
CA LEU A 122 -2.16 -6.19 17.97
C LEU A 122 -2.96 -6.95 16.93
N LEU A 123 -2.38 -7.22 15.76
CA LEU A 123 -3.05 -7.95 14.67
C LEU A 123 -3.44 -9.36 15.14
N THR A 124 -2.52 -10.09 15.77
CA THR A 124 -2.77 -11.42 16.33
C THR A 124 -3.94 -11.41 17.32
N ARG A 125 -3.93 -10.49 18.28
CA ARG A 125 -5.03 -10.36 19.25
C ARG A 125 -6.37 -10.10 18.59
N LEU A 126 -6.44 -9.15 17.67
CA LEU A 126 -7.67 -8.81 16.97
C LEU A 126 -8.23 -9.98 16.17
N ALA A 127 -7.37 -10.81 15.57
CA ALA A 127 -7.80 -12.02 14.88
C ALA A 127 -8.32 -13.07 15.86
N LEU A 128 -7.62 -13.32 16.97
CA LEU A 128 -8.06 -14.27 18.01
C LEU A 128 -9.41 -13.88 18.63
N GLU A 129 -9.74 -12.59 18.66
CA GLU A 129 -11.07 -12.09 19.02
C GLU A 129 -12.13 -12.39 17.95
N GLY A 130 -11.77 -13.13 16.88
CA GLY A 130 -12.64 -13.56 15.78
C GLY A 130 -12.91 -12.46 14.74
N ASN A 131 -12.17 -11.34 14.71
CA ASN A 131 -12.42 -10.23 13.78
C ASN A 131 -11.87 -10.50 12.37
N ARG A 132 -12.56 -9.98 11.36
CA ARG A 132 -12.03 -9.80 10.02
C ARG A 132 -11.24 -8.49 9.98
N VAL A 133 -9.90 -8.62 10.04
CA VAL A 133 -9.00 -7.47 10.15
C VAL A 133 -8.33 -7.19 8.81
N VAL A 134 -8.42 -5.95 8.33
CA VAL A 134 -7.63 -5.47 7.20
C VAL A 134 -6.45 -4.64 7.75
N ARG A 135 -5.23 -5.11 7.52
CA ARG A 135 -4.00 -4.33 7.68
C ARG A 135 -3.71 -3.61 6.37
N LEU A 136 -4.02 -2.32 6.33
CA LEU A 136 -3.90 -1.48 5.13
C LEU A 136 -2.54 -0.76 5.13
N LYS A 137 -1.75 -0.95 4.08
CA LYS A 137 -0.37 -0.44 3.94
C LYS A 137 -0.23 0.38 2.67
N GLY A 138 0.38 1.56 2.74
CA GLY A 138 0.66 2.36 1.55
C GLY A 138 1.53 1.60 0.54
N GLY A 139 1.26 1.75 -0.77
CA GLY A 139 1.94 1.02 -1.82
C GLY A 139 1.57 -0.47 -1.84
N ASP A 140 2.59 -1.31 -1.91
CA ASP A 140 2.51 -2.76 -1.85
C ASP A 140 3.07 -3.29 -0.52
N PRO A 141 2.44 -4.27 0.14
CA PRO A 141 2.88 -4.78 1.44
C PRO A 141 4.28 -5.40 1.43
N PHE A 142 4.71 -5.97 0.31
CA PHE A 142 5.98 -6.69 0.16
C PHE A 142 7.11 -5.86 -0.45
N ILE A 143 6.82 -4.62 -0.87
CA ILE A 143 7.84 -3.70 -1.40
C ILE A 143 8.18 -2.66 -0.33
N PHE A 144 9.25 -2.88 0.43
CA PHE A 144 9.72 -2.05 1.55
C PHE A 144 8.64 -1.75 2.61
N GLY A 145 7.60 -2.60 2.68
CA GLY A 145 6.47 -2.46 3.58
C GLY A 145 6.56 -3.29 4.86
N ARG A 146 7.60 -4.12 5.04
CA ARG A 146 7.76 -5.04 6.17
C ARG A 146 6.62 -6.06 6.32
N GLY A 147 5.87 -6.30 5.23
CA GLY A 147 4.73 -7.23 5.26
C GLY A 147 5.13 -8.67 5.58
N GLY A 148 6.35 -9.09 5.20
CA GLY A 148 6.88 -10.41 5.56
C GLY A 148 6.95 -10.61 7.08
N GLU A 149 7.51 -9.64 7.81
CA GLU A 149 7.63 -9.69 9.27
C GLU A 149 6.25 -9.77 9.97
N GLU A 150 5.24 -9.07 9.44
CA GLU A 150 3.87 -9.14 9.96
C GLU A 150 3.28 -10.56 9.78
N ILE A 151 3.52 -11.19 8.62
CA ILE A 151 3.00 -12.54 8.31
C ILE A 151 3.71 -13.62 9.12
N GLU A 152 5.02 -13.56 9.27
CA GLU A 152 5.79 -14.52 10.08
C GLU A 152 5.18 -14.65 11.48
N THR A 153 4.89 -13.53 12.14
CA THR A 153 4.24 -13.53 13.45
C THR A 153 2.84 -14.15 13.44
N LEU A 154 2.04 -13.90 12.37
CA LEU A 154 0.70 -14.48 12.23
C LEU A 154 0.77 -16.00 12.06
N MET A 155 1.72 -16.49 11.26
CA MET A 155 1.95 -17.92 11.05
C MET A 155 2.34 -18.64 12.37
N GLU A 156 3.23 -18.03 13.16
CA GLU A 156 3.63 -18.58 14.47
C GLU A 156 2.45 -18.72 15.43
N ASN A 157 1.41 -17.92 15.28
CA ASN A 157 0.20 -17.96 16.09
C ASN A 157 -0.98 -18.69 15.41
N ASN A 158 -0.75 -19.40 14.31
CA ASN A 158 -1.76 -20.13 13.53
C ASN A 158 -2.96 -19.25 13.09
N ILE A 159 -2.72 -17.97 12.81
CA ILE A 159 -3.75 -17.05 12.30
C ILE A 159 -3.87 -17.17 10.79
N ASN A 160 -5.10 -17.34 10.31
CA ASN A 160 -5.39 -17.32 8.89
C ASN A 160 -5.14 -15.92 8.31
N PHE A 161 -4.40 -15.85 7.22
CA PHE A 161 -4.13 -14.58 6.54
C PHE A 161 -4.17 -14.71 5.02
N GLN A 162 -4.34 -13.57 4.36
CA GLN A 162 -4.19 -13.44 2.92
C GLN A 162 -3.44 -12.15 2.61
N VAL A 163 -2.67 -12.16 1.52
CA VAL A 163 -1.96 -10.98 1.01
C VAL A 163 -2.63 -10.49 -0.26
N VAL A 164 -2.93 -9.21 -0.30
CA VAL A 164 -3.50 -8.54 -1.47
C VAL A 164 -2.50 -7.50 -1.94
N PRO A 165 -1.89 -7.68 -3.12
CA PRO A 165 -0.91 -6.73 -3.64
C PRO A 165 -1.56 -5.36 -3.90
N GLY A 166 -0.73 -4.32 -3.90
CA GLY A 166 -1.10 -2.97 -4.29
C GLY A 166 -0.14 -2.40 -5.34
N ILE A 167 -0.52 -1.30 -5.96
CA ILE A 167 0.39 -0.57 -6.85
C ILE A 167 1.50 0.03 -5.98
N THR A 168 2.72 -0.45 -6.17
CA THR A 168 3.88 0.09 -5.44
C THR A 168 4.18 1.53 -5.88
N ALA A 169 4.76 2.33 -4.98
CA ALA A 169 5.10 3.73 -5.29
C ALA A 169 6.00 3.87 -6.52
N ALA A 170 6.91 2.92 -6.77
CA ALA A 170 7.73 2.94 -7.99
C ALA A 170 6.87 2.97 -9.26
N SER A 171 5.91 2.07 -9.37
CA SER A 171 5.05 2.00 -10.55
C SER A 171 4.08 3.18 -10.64
N GLY A 172 3.36 3.48 -9.55
CA GLY A 172 2.35 4.54 -9.55
C GLY A 172 2.95 5.94 -9.74
N CYS A 173 3.96 6.31 -8.95
CA CYS A 173 4.58 7.63 -9.08
C CYS A 173 5.25 7.83 -10.44
N ALA A 174 5.94 6.81 -10.97
CA ALA A 174 6.58 6.89 -12.27
C ALA A 174 5.57 7.10 -13.40
N SER A 175 4.46 6.35 -13.40
CA SER A 175 3.39 6.48 -14.37
C SER A 175 2.75 7.87 -14.33
N TYR A 176 2.46 8.40 -13.14
CA TYR A 176 1.85 9.73 -12.96
C TYR A 176 2.84 10.88 -13.23
N ALA A 177 4.14 10.60 -13.15
CA ALA A 177 5.17 11.56 -13.54
C ALA A 177 5.53 11.47 -15.03
N GLY A 178 4.94 10.57 -15.82
CA GLY A 178 5.33 10.37 -17.21
C GLY A 178 6.78 9.88 -17.38
N ILE A 179 7.28 9.09 -16.40
CA ILE A 179 8.63 8.52 -16.42
C ILE A 179 8.50 6.99 -16.49
N PRO A 180 8.59 6.35 -17.65
CA PRO A 180 8.55 4.89 -17.75
C PRO A 180 9.78 4.29 -17.08
N LEU A 181 9.59 3.31 -16.18
CA LEU A 181 10.71 2.67 -15.46
C LEU A 181 11.59 1.83 -16.38
N THR A 182 11.05 1.36 -17.51
CA THR A 182 11.78 0.63 -18.53
C THR A 182 11.48 1.23 -19.91
N HIS A 183 12.49 1.24 -20.78
CA HIS A 183 12.33 1.75 -22.14
C HIS A 183 13.38 1.11 -23.03
N ARG A 184 13.00 0.72 -24.26
CA ARG A 184 13.89 -0.03 -25.19
C ARG A 184 15.25 0.68 -25.37
N GLU A 185 15.27 2.00 -25.46
CA GLU A 185 16.47 2.78 -25.74
C GLU A 185 17.17 3.30 -24.47
N TYR A 186 16.44 3.48 -23.35
CA TYR A 186 16.98 4.17 -22.17
C TYR A 186 17.24 3.25 -20.98
N ALA A 187 16.43 2.19 -20.79
CA ALA A 187 16.58 1.32 -19.63
C ALA A 187 16.00 -0.07 -19.86
N GLN A 188 16.84 -1.09 -19.80
CA GLN A 188 16.48 -2.51 -19.94
C GLN A 188 16.31 -3.20 -18.58
N SER A 189 16.73 -2.54 -17.51
CA SER A 189 16.59 -3.02 -16.14
C SER A 189 16.09 -1.92 -15.22
N CYS A 190 15.42 -2.33 -14.12
CA CYS A 190 14.98 -1.44 -13.07
C CYS A 190 15.27 -2.04 -11.70
N THR A 191 16.01 -1.31 -10.89
CA THR A 191 16.41 -1.76 -9.55
C THR A 191 15.73 -0.90 -8.49
N PHE A 192 15.09 -1.54 -7.51
CA PHE A 192 14.48 -0.88 -6.35
C PHE A 192 15.40 -1.01 -5.15
N VAL A 193 15.69 0.10 -4.50
CA VAL A 193 16.48 0.16 -3.27
C VAL A 193 15.83 1.05 -2.24
N THR A 194 16.23 0.87 -0.99
CA THR A 194 15.84 1.77 0.09
C THR A 194 17.02 2.67 0.47
N GLY A 195 16.81 3.98 0.41
CA GLY A 195 17.73 5.00 0.89
C GLY A 195 17.52 5.33 2.37
N HIS A 196 17.03 4.37 3.16
CA HIS A 196 16.77 4.59 4.57
C HIS A 196 18.06 4.97 5.30
N TYR A 197 18.06 6.20 5.80
CA TYR A 197 19.20 6.78 6.52
C TYR A 197 19.11 6.36 7.99
N LYS A 198 19.98 5.42 8.39
CA LYS A 198 20.08 4.95 9.76
C LYS A 198 21.51 5.19 10.26
N ASP A 199 21.63 5.71 11.46
CA ASP A 199 22.93 5.97 12.11
C ASP A 199 23.90 6.82 11.24
N ASN A 200 23.35 7.79 10.50
CA ASN A 200 24.06 8.63 9.54
C ASN A 200 24.72 7.86 8.37
N GLN A 201 24.26 6.68 8.06
CA GLN A 201 24.80 5.87 6.95
C GLN A 201 23.70 5.25 6.11
N ILE A 202 23.96 5.16 4.80
CA ILE A 202 23.18 4.36 3.85
C ILE A 202 24.10 3.24 3.39
N ASN A 203 23.83 2.04 3.83
CA ASN A 203 24.62 0.86 3.47
C ASN A 203 24.04 0.18 2.24
N LEU A 204 24.45 0.66 1.05
CA LEU A 204 24.09 0.06 -0.24
C LEU A 204 25.35 -0.44 -0.95
N ASN A 205 25.19 -1.49 -1.74
CA ASN A 205 26.25 -1.93 -2.66
C ASN A 205 26.29 -0.99 -3.87
N TRP A 206 26.97 0.13 -3.72
CA TRP A 206 27.01 1.21 -4.74
C TRP A 206 27.57 0.72 -6.08
N GLU A 207 28.61 -0.11 -6.07
CA GLU A 207 29.18 -0.71 -7.29
C GLU A 207 28.13 -1.51 -8.08
N GLY A 208 27.28 -2.26 -7.38
CA GLY A 208 26.20 -3.04 -8.00
C GLY A 208 25.03 -2.19 -8.51
N LEU A 209 24.98 -0.90 -8.15
CA LEU A 209 23.93 0.02 -8.57
C LEU A 209 24.29 0.87 -9.79
N VAL A 210 25.56 0.86 -10.18
CA VAL A 210 26.07 1.62 -11.32
C VAL A 210 26.14 0.71 -12.54
N ALA A 211 25.03 0.64 -13.29
CA ALA A 211 24.97 -0.15 -14.52
C ALA A 211 24.45 0.71 -15.68
N PRO A 212 24.94 0.51 -16.91
CA PRO A 212 24.42 1.19 -18.09
C PRO A 212 22.97 0.74 -18.37
N ASN A 213 22.16 1.61 -18.95
CA ASN A 213 20.79 1.32 -19.34
C ASN A 213 19.92 0.75 -18.20
N GLN A 214 20.13 1.24 -16.99
CA GLN A 214 19.37 0.91 -15.79
C GLN A 214 18.58 2.09 -15.30
N THR A 215 17.39 1.84 -14.78
CA THR A 215 16.66 2.77 -13.93
C THR A 215 16.85 2.35 -12.47
N LEU A 216 17.26 3.28 -11.61
CA LEU A 216 17.33 3.09 -10.18
C LEU A 216 16.18 3.84 -9.50
N VAL A 217 15.40 3.14 -8.70
CA VAL A 217 14.30 3.72 -7.94
C VAL A 217 14.59 3.60 -6.44
N ILE A 218 14.65 4.74 -5.77
CA ILE A 218 15.09 4.82 -4.38
C ILE A 218 13.93 5.26 -3.49
N TYR A 219 13.50 4.36 -2.63
CA TYR A 219 12.51 4.61 -1.59
C TYR A 219 13.16 5.24 -0.36
N MET A 220 12.43 6.09 0.37
CA MET A 220 12.88 6.67 1.63
C MET A 220 14.22 7.44 1.55
N GLY A 221 14.57 7.93 0.35
CA GLY A 221 15.87 8.54 0.09
C GLY A 221 15.98 10.04 0.37
N LEU A 222 14.91 10.73 0.78
CA LEU A 222 14.90 12.20 0.90
C LEU A 222 15.96 12.73 1.85
N LEU A 223 16.09 12.16 3.05
CA LEU A 223 17.06 12.63 4.05
C LEU A 223 18.51 12.36 3.65
N GLY A 224 18.75 11.31 2.87
CA GLY A 224 20.07 10.93 2.39
C GLY A 224 20.38 11.36 0.96
N LEU A 225 19.55 12.21 0.34
CA LEU A 225 19.68 12.51 -1.09
C LEU A 225 21.07 12.99 -1.51
N ASN A 226 21.67 13.92 -0.75
CA ASN A 226 23.01 14.41 -1.03
C ASN A 226 24.03 13.27 -1.05
N HIS A 227 23.97 12.40 -0.04
CA HIS A 227 24.88 11.26 0.06
C HIS A 227 24.63 10.25 -1.07
N ILE A 228 23.36 9.95 -1.39
CA ILE A 228 23.00 9.05 -2.48
C ILE A 228 23.56 9.54 -3.81
N CYS A 229 23.34 10.81 -4.14
CA CYS A 229 23.84 11.40 -5.39
C CYS A 229 25.38 11.40 -5.45
N ALA A 230 26.04 11.81 -4.37
CA ALA A 230 27.50 11.81 -4.28
C ALA A 230 28.08 10.40 -4.43
N SER A 231 27.52 9.41 -3.73
CA SER A 231 27.99 8.02 -3.80
C SER A 231 27.80 7.40 -5.18
N LEU A 232 26.67 7.67 -5.86
CA LEU A 232 26.49 7.21 -7.24
C LEU A 232 27.53 7.82 -8.20
N ILE A 233 27.86 9.09 -8.04
CA ILE A 233 28.90 9.76 -8.85
C ILE A 233 30.28 9.19 -8.53
N GLU A 234 30.61 9.01 -7.27
CA GLU A 234 31.91 8.45 -6.82
C GLU A 234 32.15 7.04 -7.36
N HIS A 235 31.09 6.24 -7.49
CA HIS A 235 31.18 4.86 -8.00
C HIS A 235 31.00 4.76 -9.52
N GLY A 236 30.96 5.88 -10.25
CA GLY A 236 31.07 5.90 -11.71
C GLY A 236 29.84 6.34 -12.50
N CYS A 237 28.75 6.75 -11.85
CA CYS A 237 27.68 7.41 -12.57
C CYS A 237 28.13 8.81 -13.06
N SER A 238 27.69 9.19 -14.27
CA SER A 238 27.89 10.57 -14.73
C SER A 238 27.14 11.53 -13.78
N LYS A 239 27.79 12.64 -13.41
CA LYS A 239 27.17 13.71 -12.66
C LYS A 239 25.95 14.32 -13.39
N ASP A 240 25.96 14.24 -14.73
CA ASP A 240 24.89 14.70 -15.61
C ASP A 240 23.79 13.64 -15.85
N LEU A 241 23.86 12.48 -15.17
CA LEU A 241 22.83 11.46 -15.28
C LEU A 241 21.51 12.02 -14.73
N PRO A 242 20.41 11.96 -15.54
CA PRO A 242 19.13 12.50 -15.15
C PRO A 242 18.56 11.81 -13.89
N ALA A 243 17.99 12.64 -13.03
CA ALA A 243 17.33 12.20 -11.81
C ALA A 243 16.07 13.02 -11.55
N ALA A 244 15.08 12.42 -10.93
CA ALA A 244 13.84 13.05 -10.54
C ALA A 244 13.47 12.67 -9.10
N LEU A 245 12.86 13.62 -8.39
CA LEU A 245 12.18 13.36 -7.12
C LEU A 245 10.69 13.61 -7.31
N ILE A 246 9.88 12.64 -6.91
CA ILE A 246 8.42 12.71 -6.94
C ILE A 246 7.93 12.76 -5.50
N GLN A 247 7.30 13.86 -5.10
CA GLN A 247 6.66 14.05 -3.81
C GLN A 247 5.18 13.74 -3.91
N GLN A 248 4.64 13.00 -2.95
CA GLN A 248 3.21 12.69 -2.81
C GLN A 248 2.57 12.22 -4.14
N GLY A 249 3.29 11.34 -4.84
CA GLY A 249 2.89 10.85 -6.16
C GLY A 249 1.48 10.31 -6.20
N THR A 250 0.82 10.46 -7.34
CA THR A 250 -0.57 10.08 -7.64
C THR A 250 -1.66 10.87 -6.90
N THR A 251 -1.29 11.80 -6.03
CA THR A 251 -2.26 12.64 -5.32
C THR A 251 -2.37 14.03 -5.94
N LYS A 252 -3.41 14.78 -5.58
CA LYS A 252 -3.56 16.20 -5.91
C LYS A 252 -2.42 17.10 -5.41
N HIS A 253 -1.52 16.57 -4.60
CA HIS A 253 -0.35 17.29 -4.09
C HIS A 253 0.95 16.80 -4.73
N GLN A 254 0.86 16.02 -5.81
CA GLN A 254 2.06 15.56 -6.50
C GLN A 254 2.92 16.72 -6.98
N LYS A 255 4.22 16.62 -6.73
CA LYS A 255 5.25 17.49 -7.31
C LYS A 255 6.34 16.63 -7.90
N VAL A 256 6.77 16.95 -9.11
CA VAL A 256 7.90 16.32 -9.78
C VAL A 256 9.01 17.36 -9.93
N ILE A 257 10.18 17.04 -9.41
CA ILE A 257 11.38 17.91 -9.49
C ILE A 257 12.42 17.11 -10.26
N THR A 258 12.82 17.61 -11.42
CA THR A 258 13.83 17.00 -12.29
C THR A 258 15.15 17.72 -12.18
N GLY A 259 16.22 17.02 -12.49
CA GLY A 259 17.60 17.52 -12.52
C GLY A 259 18.56 16.43 -12.94
N THR A 260 19.80 16.56 -12.50
CA THR A 260 20.84 15.54 -12.65
C THR A 260 21.31 15.07 -11.27
N LEU A 261 22.14 14.06 -11.18
CA LEU A 261 22.74 13.67 -9.89
C LEU A 261 23.46 14.83 -9.20
N GLU A 262 24.06 15.74 -9.97
CA GLU A 262 24.74 16.92 -9.43
C GLU A 262 23.74 18.01 -8.97
N SER A 263 22.71 18.31 -9.78
CA SER A 263 21.84 19.47 -9.54
C SER A 263 20.60 19.18 -8.69
N LEU A 264 20.09 17.94 -8.69
CA LEU A 264 18.86 17.58 -7.98
C LEU A 264 18.87 17.91 -6.49
N PRO A 265 19.96 17.65 -5.73
CA PRO A 265 20.02 18.03 -4.32
C PRO A 265 19.80 19.52 -4.08
N HIS A 266 20.35 20.38 -4.94
CA HIS A 266 20.19 21.84 -4.87
C HIS A 266 18.74 22.25 -5.14
N HIS A 267 18.12 21.74 -6.22
CA HIS A 267 16.74 22.03 -6.56
C HIS A 267 15.76 21.65 -5.43
N ILE A 268 16.05 20.57 -4.71
CA ILE A 268 15.21 20.11 -3.60
C ILE A 268 15.39 20.97 -2.35
N HIS A 269 16.60 21.43 -2.08
CA HIS A 269 16.88 22.32 -0.96
C HIS A 269 16.13 23.66 -1.07
N GLU A 270 15.97 24.18 -2.29
CA GLU A 270 15.21 25.40 -2.56
C GLU A 270 13.70 25.24 -2.42
N GLN A 271 13.19 24.02 -2.53
CA GLN A 271 11.77 23.74 -2.58
C GLN A 271 11.30 22.94 -1.37
N SER A 272 10.94 23.46 -0.27
CA SER A 272 10.41 22.80 0.95
C SER A 272 9.75 21.43 0.74
N VAL A 273 10.50 20.43 0.26
CA VAL A 273 10.01 19.08 -0.08
C VAL A 273 9.73 18.28 1.19
N LYS A 274 8.62 17.55 1.21
CA LYS A 274 8.18 16.74 2.35
C LYS A 274 7.92 15.29 1.95
N ALA A 275 8.24 14.35 2.82
CA ALA A 275 7.88 12.95 2.64
C ALA A 275 6.34 12.77 2.61
N PRO A 276 5.81 11.76 1.90
CA PRO A 276 6.56 10.71 1.18
C PRO A 276 7.13 11.19 -0.16
N THR A 277 8.30 10.65 -0.51
CA THR A 277 8.97 10.93 -1.78
C THR A 277 9.55 9.65 -2.39
N LEU A 278 9.69 9.65 -3.70
CA LEU A 278 10.37 8.63 -4.49
C LEU A 278 11.43 9.30 -5.35
N ILE A 279 12.62 8.72 -5.45
CA ILE A 279 13.68 9.20 -6.33
C ILE A 279 13.85 8.21 -7.48
N ILE A 280 13.93 8.73 -8.71
CA ILE A 280 14.18 7.94 -9.91
C ILE A 280 15.45 8.48 -10.57
N VAL A 281 16.43 7.61 -10.82
CA VAL A 281 17.70 7.95 -11.48
C VAL A 281 17.81 7.12 -12.75
N GLY A 282 18.16 7.78 -13.85
CA GLY A 282 18.37 7.13 -15.14
C GLY A 282 17.90 7.96 -16.32
N ASN A 283 18.32 7.55 -17.53
CA ASN A 283 17.99 8.27 -18.77
C ASN A 283 16.49 8.34 -19.08
N VAL A 284 15.67 7.46 -18.50
CA VAL A 284 14.19 7.48 -18.62
C VAL A 284 13.58 8.78 -18.10
N VAL A 285 14.24 9.48 -17.17
CA VAL A 285 13.78 10.76 -16.64
C VAL A 285 13.66 11.84 -17.72
N ARG A 286 14.46 11.76 -18.81
CA ARG A 286 14.36 12.66 -19.97
C ARG A 286 13.00 12.62 -20.68
N LEU A 287 12.24 11.56 -20.44
CA LEU A 287 10.92 11.39 -21.05
C LEU A 287 9.82 12.15 -20.31
N HIS A 288 10.07 12.61 -19.09
CA HIS A 288 9.13 13.36 -18.27
C HIS A 288 8.45 14.50 -19.07
N ASP A 289 9.23 15.39 -19.67
CA ASP A 289 8.71 16.56 -20.38
C ASP A 289 7.81 16.22 -21.57
N LYS A 290 8.01 15.03 -22.16
CA LYS A 290 7.25 14.55 -23.32
C LYS A 290 6.01 13.75 -22.94
N LEU A 291 6.07 13.05 -21.81
CA LEU A 291 5.06 12.07 -21.42
C LEU A 291 4.24 12.49 -20.21
N THR A 292 4.48 13.67 -19.64
CA THR A 292 3.67 14.21 -18.55
C THR A 292 2.23 14.40 -19.02
N TRP A 293 1.32 13.74 -18.34
CA TRP A 293 -0.13 13.78 -18.61
C TRP A 293 -0.94 14.19 -17.36
N PHE A 294 -0.43 13.89 -16.17
CA PHE A 294 -1.12 14.19 -14.91
C PHE A 294 -0.77 15.60 -14.44
N ASN A 295 -1.80 16.45 -14.33
CA ASN A 295 -1.69 17.80 -13.79
C ASN A 295 -2.56 17.91 -12.53
N PRO A 296 -1.99 17.90 -11.33
CA PRO A 296 -2.74 17.97 -10.08
C PRO A 296 -3.44 19.33 -9.85
N ASN A 297 -3.12 20.34 -10.66
CA ASN A 297 -3.69 21.70 -10.59
C ASN A 297 -4.65 22.03 -11.75
N ALA A 298 -4.98 21.05 -12.58
CA ALA A 298 -5.89 21.21 -13.71
C ALA A 298 -7.37 21.12 -13.29
#